data_ba359b6ecdf3ba4165c7ee23e8c7b854
#
_entry.id   ba359b6ecdf3ba4165c7ee23e8c7b854
#
_cell.length_a   1.000
_cell.length_b   1.000
_cell.length_c   1.000
_cell.angle_alpha   90.00
_cell.angle_beta   90.00
_cell.angle_gamma   90.00
#
_symmetry.space_group_name_H-M   'P 1'
#
loop_
_entity.id
_entity.type
_entity.pdbx_description
1 polymer ?
#
loop_
_entity_poly.entity_id
_entity_poly.type
_entity_poly.pdbx_seq_one_letter_code
_entity_poly.pdbx_strand_id
1 'polypeptide(L)'
;LYFTTVIELKDAKRANGNVFVSEKVTTAAVYGIFRPRIILPANYAARDIDAVLEHERTHIKSGDNLWRVLAFLCAAVHWFNPLAWLFLKKFTEDIEFACDEKVLRGKSVEEQKQYASALLNCAESRSLFASAFGGAKVRFRIERILSYKKMSVLASLGLCALAAALTVLLLTN
;
A
#
# COMPACT_ATOMS: atom_id res chain seq x y z
N LEU A 1 -12.91 14.47 3.37
CA LEU A 1 -11.83 13.50 3.63
C LEU A 1 -10.64 14.14 4.36
N TYR A 2 -10.08 15.26 3.87
CA TYR A 2 -8.92 15.93 4.49
C TYR A 2 -9.20 16.47 5.90
N PHE A 3 -10.38 17.02 6.12
CA PHE A 3 -10.78 17.57 7.43
C PHE A 3 -10.98 16.49 8.51
N THR A 4 -11.57 15.36 8.17
CA THR A 4 -11.69 14.21 9.08
C THR A 4 -10.32 13.68 9.49
N THR A 5 -9.39 13.57 8.56
CA THR A 5 -8.02 13.11 8.81
C THR A 5 -7.24 14.03 9.77
N VAL A 6 -7.42 15.37 9.67
CA VAL A 6 -6.76 16.33 10.56
C VAL A 6 -7.31 16.27 12.00
N ILE A 7 -8.61 15.99 12.17
CA ILE A 7 -9.24 15.82 13.49
C ILE A 7 -8.79 14.50 14.15
N GLU A 8 -8.68 13.43 13.37
CA GLU A 8 -8.18 12.13 13.82
C GLU A 8 -6.72 12.18 14.29
N LEU A 9 -5.92 13.05 13.67
CA LEU A 9 -4.51 13.27 14.02
C LEU A 9 -4.29 14.03 15.32
N LYS A 10 -5.26 14.89 15.75
CA LYS A 10 -5.12 15.69 16.99
C LYS A 10 -5.19 14.85 18.25
N ASP A 11 -5.93 13.73 18.21
CA ASP A 11 -6.14 12.87 19.38
C ASP A 11 -5.15 11.69 19.43
N ALA A 12 -4.26 11.58 18.44
CA ALA A 12 -3.29 10.50 18.38
C ALA A 12 -2.19 10.68 19.42
N LYS A 13 -2.06 9.71 20.32
CA LYS A 13 -1.01 9.68 21.35
C LYS A 13 0.27 9.09 20.76
N ARG A 14 1.39 9.75 20.99
CA ARG A 14 2.70 9.26 20.54
C ARG A 14 3.08 8.01 21.32
N ALA A 15 3.35 6.91 20.61
CA ALA A 15 3.80 5.66 21.21
C ALA A 15 5.34 5.56 21.18
N ASN A 16 5.96 5.65 20.00
CA ASN A 16 7.42 5.59 19.86
C ASN A 16 7.85 6.25 18.53
N GLY A 17 8.90 7.07 18.56
CA GLY A 17 9.45 7.69 17.36
C GLY A 17 8.38 8.46 16.55
N ASN A 18 8.10 7.99 15.33
CA ASN A 18 7.07 8.50 14.42
C ASN A 18 5.77 7.68 14.43
N VAL A 19 5.61 6.77 15.41
CA VAL A 19 4.41 5.93 15.58
C VAL A 19 3.49 6.57 16.60
N PHE A 20 2.22 6.66 16.24
CA PHE A 20 1.14 7.22 17.04
C PHE A 20 -0.01 6.21 17.12
N VAL A 21 -0.79 6.26 18.18
CA VAL A 21 -1.96 5.41 18.40
C VAL A 21 -3.19 6.29 18.57
N SER A 22 -4.29 5.93 17.90
CA SER A 22 -5.56 6.65 17.97
C SER A 22 -6.73 5.68 18.08
N GLU A 23 -7.73 6.02 18.91
CA GLU A 23 -8.98 5.26 19.02
C GLU A 23 -9.94 5.53 17.86
N LYS A 24 -9.73 6.63 17.14
CA LYS A 24 -10.59 7.06 16.02
C LYS A 24 -10.22 6.43 14.69
N VAL A 25 -9.02 5.87 14.59
CA VAL A 25 -8.53 5.24 13.37
C VAL A 25 -8.83 3.75 13.40
N THR A 26 -9.39 3.24 12.33
CA THR A 26 -9.77 1.82 12.20
C THR A 26 -8.69 0.98 11.52
N THR A 27 -7.73 1.62 10.84
CA THR A 27 -6.65 0.92 10.12
C THR A 27 -5.33 1.68 10.27
N ALA A 28 -4.22 0.93 10.30
CA ALA A 28 -2.91 1.55 10.21
C ALA A 28 -2.76 2.32 8.90
N ALA A 29 -2.08 3.44 8.94
CA ALA A 29 -1.77 4.22 7.75
C ALA A 29 -0.62 5.21 8.01
N VAL A 30 0.09 5.56 6.92
CA VAL A 30 1.10 6.62 6.93
C VAL A 30 0.47 7.94 6.53
N TYR A 31 0.65 8.95 7.35
CA TYR A 31 0.20 10.31 7.11
C TYR A 31 1.39 11.26 6.94
N GLY A 32 1.25 12.17 5.98
CA GLY A 32 2.26 13.19 5.70
C GLY A 32 3.27 12.76 4.62
N ILE A 33 3.83 13.77 3.92
CA ILE A 33 4.82 13.59 2.85
C ILE A 33 6.22 13.88 3.40
N PHE A 34 6.44 15.06 3.97
CA PHE A 34 7.76 15.50 4.43
C PHE A 34 8.12 15.00 5.83
N ARG A 35 7.12 14.78 6.69
CA ARG A 35 7.27 14.26 8.06
C ARG A 35 6.27 13.13 8.26
N PRO A 36 6.51 11.95 7.67
CA PRO A 36 5.57 10.84 7.72
C PRO A 36 5.41 10.32 9.14
N ARG A 37 4.15 10.11 9.55
CA ARG A 37 3.75 9.54 10.83
C ARG A 37 2.93 8.30 10.56
N ILE A 38 3.22 7.22 11.28
CA ILE A 38 2.44 6.00 11.26
C ILE A 38 1.39 6.12 12.35
N ILE A 39 0.13 5.95 12.01
CA ILE A 39 -0.95 5.94 12.98
C ILE A 39 -1.56 4.55 13.01
N LEU A 40 -1.60 3.97 14.21
CA LEU A 40 -2.16 2.67 14.50
C LEU A 40 -3.47 2.80 15.24
N PRO A 41 -4.46 1.94 15.00
CA PRO A 41 -5.61 1.77 15.88
C PRO A 41 -5.19 1.29 17.27
N ALA A 42 -5.89 1.74 18.31
CA ALA A 42 -5.62 1.34 19.68
C ALA A 42 -5.90 -0.16 19.96
N ASN A 43 -6.73 -0.80 19.15
CA ASN A 43 -7.18 -2.18 19.32
C ASN A 43 -6.41 -3.20 18.47
N TYR A 44 -5.25 -2.85 17.91
CA TYR A 44 -4.43 -3.85 17.18
C TYR A 44 -3.95 -4.96 18.11
N ALA A 45 -4.05 -6.21 17.64
CA ALA A 45 -3.46 -7.33 18.33
C ALA A 45 -1.93 -7.19 18.38
N ALA A 46 -1.34 -7.36 19.57
CA ALA A 46 0.11 -7.16 19.77
C ALA A 46 0.97 -8.01 18.82
N ARG A 47 0.50 -9.23 18.47
CA ARG A 47 1.19 -10.16 17.57
C ARG A 47 1.32 -9.68 16.12
N ASP A 48 0.41 -8.80 15.67
CA ASP A 48 0.34 -8.35 14.28
C ASP A 48 1.03 -6.99 14.08
N ILE A 49 1.37 -6.29 15.16
CA ILE A 49 1.92 -4.93 15.13
C ILE A 49 3.22 -4.85 14.34
N ASP A 50 4.13 -5.80 14.51
CA ASP A 50 5.44 -5.76 13.84
C ASP A 50 5.31 -5.90 12.33
N ALA A 51 4.44 -6.80 11.85
CA ALA A 51 4.18 -6.98 10.43
C ALA A 51 3.55 -5.73 9.81
N VAL A 52 2.61 -5.11 10.52
CA VAL A 52 1.96 -3.86 10.09
C VAL A 52 2.96 -2.71 10.09
N LEU A 53 3.76 -2.55 11.12
CA LEU A 53 4.78 -1.50 11.18
C LEU A 53 5.83 -1.66 10.09
N GLU A 54 6.23 -2.89 9.76
CA GLU A 54 7.15 -3.16 8.67
C GLU A 54 6.56 -2.73 7.33
N HIS A 55 5.28 -3.02 7.08
CA HIS A 55 4.55 -2.59 5.90
C HIS A 55 4.48 -1.06 5.81
N GLU A 56 4.02 -0.37 6.86
CA GLU A 56 3.90 1.09 6.88
C GLU A 56 5.28 1.79 6.74
N ARG A 57 6.32 1.25 7.37
CA ARG A 57 7.68 1.75 7.20
C ARG A 57 8.20 1.58 5.78
N THR A 58 7.77 0.53 5.08
CA THR A 58 8.13 0.29 3.68
C THR A 58 7.50 1.35 2.78
N HIS A 59 6.25 1.76 3.02
CA HIS A 59 5.63 2.90 2.34
C HIS A 59 6.41 4.21 2.54
N ILE A 60 6.88 4.46 3.77
CA ILE A 60 7.71 5.64 4.07
C ILE A 60 9.02 5.61 3.28
N LYS A 61 9.73 4.48 3.31
CA LYS A 61 11.02 4.31 2.60
C LYS A 61 10.88 4.45 1.08
N SER A 62 9.75 4.04 0.53
CA SER A 62 9.45 4.11 -0.90
C SER A 62 8.94 5.48 -1.35
N GLY A 63 8.58 6.37 -0.41
CA GLY A 63 7.97 7.66 -0.73
C GLY A 63 6.57 7.54 -1.34
N ASP A 64 5.84 6.49 -1.02
CA ASP A 64 4.58 6.13 -1.67
C ASP A 64 3.49 7.20 -1.49
N ASN A 65 3.52 7.96 -0.39
CA ASN A 65 2.61 9.08 -0.18
C ASN A 65 2.80 10.20 -1.21
N LEU A 66 4.04 10.46 -1.60
CA LEU A 66 4.33 11.44 -2.66
C LEU A 66 3.78 10.96 -4.00
N TRP A 67 4.04 9.70 -4.36
CA TRP A 67 3.55 9.11 -5.60
C TRP A 67 2.03 9.08 -5.68
N ARG A 68 1.34 8.79 -4.56
CA ARG A 68 -0.14 8.84 -4.49
C ARG A 68 -0.67 10.26 -4.73
N VAL A 69 -0.01 11.28 -4.16
CA VAL A 69 -0.41 12.68 -4.39
C VAL A 69 -0.18 13.10 -5.83
N LEU A 70 0.97 12.74 -6.44
CA LEU A 70 1.24 13.04 -7.85
C LEU A 70 0.23 12.35 -8.77
N ALA A 71 -0.08 11.07 -8.53
CA ALA A 71 -1.10 10.36 -9.31
C ALA A 71 -2.49 10.98 -9.17
N PHE A 72 -2.86 11.42 -7.96
CA PHE A 72 -4.11 12.12 -7.72
C PHE A 72 -4.16 13.47 -8.46
N LEU A 73 -3.09 14.26 -8.43
CA LEU A 73 -2.99 15.53 -9.16
C LEU A 73 -3.12 15.32 -10.67
N CYS A 74 -2.46 14.28 -11.22
CA CYS A 74 -2.62 13.91 -12.63
C CYS A 74 -4.08 13.57 -12.96
N ALA A 75 -4.74 12.75 -12.12
CA ALA A 75 -6.15 12.42 -12.32
C ALA A 75 -7.06 13.65 -12.17
N ALA A 76 -6.74 14.57 -11.25
CA ALA A 76 -7.50 15.80 -11.03
C ALA A 76 -7.41 16.76 -12.25
N VAL A 77 -6.25 16.89 -12.88
CA VAL A 77 -6.06 17.66 -14.12
C VAL A 77 -6.89 17.05 -15.27
N HIS A 78 -6.94 15.71 -15.31
CA HIS A 78 -7.69 14.96 -16.34
C HIS A 78 -9.04 14.46 -15.81
N TRP A 79 -9.68 15.23 -14.92
CA TRP A 79 -10.89 14.82 -14.19
C TRP A 79 -12.04 14.35 -15.09
N PHE A 80 -12.13 14.87 -16.30
CA PHE A 80 -13.14 14.55 -17.31
C PHE A 80 -12.85 13.21 -18.03
N ASN A 81 -11.64 12.64 -17.91
CA ASN A 81 -11.25 11.41 -18.57
C ASN A 81 -11.43 10.21 -17.60
N PRO A 82 -12.36 9.28 -17.86
CA PRO A 82 -12.59 8.13 -17.00
C PRO A 82 -11.37 7.20 -16.89
N LEU A 83 -10.49 7.18 -17.91
CA LEU A 83 -9.26 6.40 -17.87
C LEU A 83 -8.27 6.94 -16.85
N ALA A 84 -8.26 8.24 -16.56
CA ALA A 84 -7.40 8.83 -15.53
C ALA A 84 -7.78 8.31 -14.13
N TRP A 85 -9.06 8.13 -13.85
CA TRP A 85 -9.55 7.56 -12.59
C TRP A 85 -9.29 6.06 -12.50
N LEU A 86 -9.43 5.34 -13.60
CA LEU A 86 -9.06 3.93 -13.67
C LEU A 86 -7.55 3.74 -13.43
N PHE A 87 -6.72 4.59 -14.06
CA PHE A 87 -5.28 4.62 -13.83
C PHE A 87 -4.96 4.88 -12.35
N LEU A 88 -5.54 5.92 -11.74
CA LEU A 88 -5.32 6.23 -10.33
C LEU A 88 -5.65 5.03 -9.42
N LYS A 89 -6.77 4.35 -9.69
CA LYS A 89 -7.17 3.15 -8.96
C LYS A 89 -6.13 2.05 -9.10
N LYS A 90 -5.70 1.73 -10.32
CA LYS A 90 -4.71 0.68 -10.61
C LYS A 90 -3.34 1.02 -10.04
N PHE A 91 -2.90 2.25 -10.22
CA PHE A 91 -1.64 2.73 -9.66
C PHE A 91 -1.59 2.61 -8.13
N THR A 92 -2.68 2.93 -7.45
CA THR A 92 -2.77 2.77 -6.00
C THR A 92 -2.73 1.30 -5.57
N GLU A 93 -3.35 0.39 -6.34
CA GLU A 93 -3.26 -1.05 -6.13
C GLU A 93 -1.83 -1.55 -6.33
N ASP A 94 -1.13 -1.08 -7.36
CA ASP A 94 0.26 -1.47 -7.66
C ASP A 94 1.26 -0.98 -6.59
N ILE A 95 1.04 0.18 -5.99
CA ILE A 95 1.81 0.65 -4.82
C ILE A 95 1.71 -0.36 -3.68
N GLU A 96 0.50 -0.86 -3.36
CA GLU A 96 0.31 -1.87 -2.31
C GLU A 96 1.06 -3.17 -2.65
N PHE A 97 0.97 -3.64 -3.89
CA PHE A 97 1.66 -4.85 -4.33
C PHE A 97 3.18 -4.71 -4.29
N ALA A 98 3.71 -3.56 -4.71
CA ALA A 98 5.14 -3.27 -4.64
C ALA A 98 5.64 -3.18 -3.19
N CYS A 99 4.81 -2.66 -2.28
CA CYS A 99 5.10 -2.64 -0.85
C CYS A 99 5.15 -4.06 -0.29
N ASP A 100 4.11 -4.89 -0.54
CA ASP A 100 4.07 -6.29 -0.12
C ASP A 100 5.29 -7.06 -0.64
N GLU A 101 5.66 -6.89 -1.91
CA GLU A 101 6.82 -7.54 -2.49
C GLU A 101 8.13 -7.16 -1.78
N LYS A 102 8.30 -5.88 -1.44
CA LYS A 102 9.48 -5.41 -0.70
C LYS A 102 9.57 -6.00 0.70
N VAL A 103 8.42 -6.09 1.40
CA VAL A 103 8.32 -6.71 2.73
C VAL A 103 8.64 -8.20 2.67
N LEU A 104 8.20 -8.90 1.61
CA LEU A 104 8.41 -10.34 1.45
C LEU A 104 9.82 -10.71 0.98
N ARG A 105 10.58 -9.74 0.50
CA ARG A 105 11.92 -10.00 -0.05
C ARG A 105 12.86 -10.59 0.99
N GLY A 106 13.27 -11.83 0.77
CA GLY A 106 14.18 -12.57 1.67
C GLY A 106 13.48 -13.29 2.81
N LYS A 107 12.16 -13.20 2.94
CA LYS A 107 11.40 -13.94 3.95
C LYS A 107 11.20 -15.40 3.55
N SER A 108 11.25 -16.27 4.56
CA SER A 108 10.88 -17.68 4.44
C SER A 108 9.38 -17.85 4.16
N VAL A 109 8.98 -19.02 3.68
CA VAL A 109 7.57 -19.34 3.43
C VAL A 109 6.71 -19.18 4.68
N GLU A 110 7.27 -19.50 5.85
CA GLU A 110 6.55 -19.38 7.11
C GLU A 110 6.32 -17.92 7.51
N GLU A 111 7.34 -17.07 7.36
CA GLU A 111 7.20 -15.62 7.60
C GLU A 111 6.24 -14.97 6.60
N GLN A 112 6.18 -15.45 5.35
CA GLN A 112 5.20 -15.00 4.35
C GLN A 112 3.77 -15.34 4.78
N LYS A 113 3.53 -16.55 5.31
CA LYS A 113 2.22 -16.95 5.85
C LYS A 113 1.84 -16.11 7.08
N GLN A 114 2.79 -15.86 7.99
CA GLN A 114 2.55 -14.99 9.15
C GLN A 114 2.16 -13.57 8.72
N TYR A 115 2.87 -13.01 7.74
CA TYR A 115 2.54 -11.71 7.18
C TYR A 115 1.15 -11.69 6.53
N ALA A 116 0.80 -12.71 5.73
CA ALA A 116 -0.54 -12.85 5.14
C ALA A 116 -1.64 -12.95 6.20
N SER A 117 -1.40 -13.69 7.29
CA SER A 117 -2.31 -13.81 8.43
C SER A 117 -2.51 -12.48 9.15
N ALA A 118 -1.43 -11.71 9.38
CA ALA A 118 -1.51 -10.39 9.99
C ALA A 118 -2.35 -9.42 9.13
N LEU A 119 -2.17 -9.44 7.80
CA LEU A 119 -2.99 -8.64 6.88
C LEU A 119 -4.46 -9.04 6.92
N LEU A 120 -4.78 -10.33 7.04
CA LEU A 120 -6.15 -10.81 7.15
C LEU A 120 -6.79 -10.32 8.45
N ASN A 121 -6.12 -10.49 9.60
CA ASN A 121 -6.59 -10.02 10.90
C ASN A 121 -6.86 -8.51 10.90
N CYS A 122 -5.99 -7.73 10.24
CA CYS A 122 -6.19 -6.29 10.09
C CYS A 122 -7.39 -5.94 9.20
N ALA A 123 -7.72 -6.79 8.22
CA ALA A 123 -8.87 -6.58 7.35
C ALA A 123 -10.18 -6.94 8.03
N GLU A 124 -10.21 -7.98 8.86
CA GLU A 124 -11.40 -8.41 9.60
C GLU A 124 -11.82 -7.39 10.67
N SER A 125 -10.87 -6.66 11.24
CA SER A 125 -11.16 -5.58 12.18
C SER A 125 -11.85 -4.36 11.53
N ARG A 126 -11.92 -4.32 10.20
CA ARG A 126 -12.69 -3.33 9.45
C ARG A 126 -14.18 -3.66 9.53
N SER A 127 -15.00 -2.64 9.86
CA SER A 127 -16.47 -2.70 9.92
C SER A 127 -17.09 -3.51 8.76
N LEU A 128 -18.21 -4.19 9.02
CA LEU A 128 -19.02 -4.98 8.08
C LEU A 128 -19.31 -4.26 6.74
N PHE A 129 -19.39 -2.92 6.74
CA PHE A 129 -19.58 -2.13 5.52
C PHE A 129 -18.31 -2.04 4.63
N ALA A 130 -17.12 -2.17 5.19
CA ALA A 130 -15.88 -2.17 4.41
C ALA A 130 -15.62 -3.54 3.77
N SER A 131 -16.21 -4.62 4.25
CA SER A 131 -16.00 -5.98 3.75
C SER A 131 -16.59 -6.20 2.35
N ALA A 132 -17.66 -5.50 1.98
CA ALA A 132 -18.28 -5.66 0.65
C ALA A 132 -17.35 -5.19 -0.51
N PHE A 133 -16.49 -4.19 -0.27
CA PHE A 133 -15.59 -3.64 -1.29
C PHE A 133 -14.09 -3.83 -0.95
N GLY A 134 -13.75 -3.99 0.33
CA GLY A 134 -12.36 -4.14 0.79
C GLY A 134 -11.87 -5.59 0.80
N GLY A 135 -12.75 -6.55 1.05
CA GLY A 135 -12.40 -7.96 1.17
C GLY A 135 -11.79 -8.57 -0.09
N ALA A 136 -12.29 -8.20 -1.26
CA ALA A 136 -11.74 -8.66 -2.54
C ALA A 136 -10.29 -8.20 -2.76
N LYS A 137 -9.96 -6.96 -2.35
CA LYS A 137 -8.58 -6.43 -2.46
C LYS A 137 -7.61 -7.15 -1.54
N VAL A 138 -8.02 -7.41 -0.30
CA VAL A 138 -7.19 -8.12 0.68
C VAL A 138 -6.99 -9.56 0.26
N ARG A 139 -8.04 -10.25 -0.19
CA ARG A 139 -7.96 -11.60 -0.71
C ARG A 139 -6.96 -11.69 -1.86
N PHE A 140 -7.02 -10.78 -2.83
CA PHE A 140 -6.09 -10.75 -3.96
C PHE A 140 -4.64 -10.50 -3.52
N ARG A 141 -4.41 -9.62 -2.52
CA ARG A 141 -3.08 -9.44 -1.91
C ARG A 141 -2.59 -10.73 -1.28
N ILE A 142 -3.41 -11.41 -0.49
CA ILE A 142 -3.06 -12.67 0.18
C ILE A 142 -2.73 -13.77 -0.84
N GLU A 143 -3.54 -13.95 -1.87
CA GLU A 143 -3.28 -14.91 -2.95
C GLU A 143 -1.93 -14.62 -3.63
N ARG A 144 -1.61 -13.35 -3.86
CA ARG A 144 -0.34 -12.92 -4.45
C ARG A 144 0.85 -13.14 -3.50
N ILE A 145 0.69 -12.89 -2.20
CA ILE A 145 1.70 -13.15 -1.18
C ILE A 145 2.04 -14.65 -1.13
N LEU A 146 1.02 -15.51 -1.08
CA LEU A 146 1.19 -16.96 -1.01
C LEU A 146 1.74 -17.56 -2.32
N SER A 147 1.51 -16.92 -3.45
CA SER A 147 2.07 -17.31 -4.75
C SER A 147 3.37 -16.58 -5.11
N TYR A 148 3.92 -15.79 -4.16
CA TYR A 148 5.10 -14.98 -4.42
C TYR A 148 6.28 -15.82 -4.93
N LYS A 149 6.69 -15.53 -6.17
CA LYS A 149 7.93 -16.03 -6.74
C LYS A 149 8.79 -14.85 -7.15
N LYS A 150 10.03 -14.83 -6.68
CA LYS A 150 10.98 -13.79 -7.07
C LYS A 150 11.15 -13.78 -8.58
N MET A 151 10.83 -12.67 -9.22
CA MET A 151 11.01 -12.51 -10.66
C MET A 151 12.50 -12.52 -11.00
N SER A 152 12.87 -13.28 -12.02
CA SER A 152 14.25 -13.32 -12.50
C SER A 152 14.64 -11.93 -13.05
N VAL A 153 15.86 -11.47 -12.72
CA VAL A 153 16.41 -10.22 -13.26
C VAL A 153 16.43 -10.24 -14.80
N LEU A 154 16.70 -11.41 -15.38
CA LEU A 154 16.67 -11.61 -16.84
C LEU A 154 15.28 -11.36 -17.44
N ALA A 155 14.21 -11.81 -16.77
CA ALA A 155 12.83 -11.58 -17.22
C ALA A 155 12.46 -10.08 -17.16
N SER A 156 12.90 -9.35 -16.11
CA SER A 156 12.65 -7.92 -16.00
C SER A 156 13.42 -7.11 -17.06
N LEU A 157 14.67 -7.45 -17.32
CA LEU A 157 15.46 -6.83 -18.39
C LEU A 157 14.86 -7.08 -19.77
N GLY A 158 14.39 -8.31 -20.04
CA GLY A 158 13.70 -8.65 -21.28
C GLY A 158 12.43 -7.83 -21.50
N LEU A 159 11.63 -7.62 -20.44
CA LEU A 159 10.41 -6.82 -20.51
C LEU A 159 10.73 -5.33 -20.77
N CYS A 160 11.77 -4.79 -20.11
CA CYS A 160 12.21 -3.42 -20.35
C CYS A 160 12.72 -3.22 -21.77
N ALA A 161 13.50 -4.16 -22.31
CA ALA A 161 13.99 -4.11 -23.67
C ALA A 161 12.84 -4.18 -24.69
N LEU A 162 11.84 -5.02 -24.45
CA LEU A 162 10.64 -5.11 -25.28
C LEU A 162 9.84 -3.79 -25.27
N ALA A 163 9.64 -3.21 -24.09
CA ALA A 163 8.95 -1.93 -23.95
C ALA A 163 9.68 -0.79 -24.68
N ALA A 164 11.02 -0.74 -24.56
CA ALA A 164 11.86 0.24 -25.28
C ALA A 164 11.77 0.04 -26.80
N ALA A 165 11.82 -1.18 -27.29
CA ALA A 165 11.69 -1.49 -28.72
C ALA A 165 10.32 -1.09 -29.27
N LEU A 166 9.23 -1.35 -28.51
CA LEU A 166 7.88 -0.93 -28.88
C LEU A 166 7.74 0.59 -28.94
N THR A 167 8.31 1.32 -27.96
CA THR A 167 8.26 2.79 -27.97
C THR A 167 9.03 3.37 -29.16
N VAL A 168 10.20 2.83 -29.48
CA VAL A 168 10.95 3.25 -30.67
C VAL A 168 10.14 2.99 -31.93
N LEU A 169 9.56 1.81 -32.08
CA LEU A 169 8.74 1.45 -33.24
C LEU A 169 7.54 2.39 -33.42
N LEU A 170 6.87 2.75 -32.32
CA LEU A 170 5.70 3.67 -32.36
C LEU A 170 6.10 5.13 -32.64
N LEU A 171 7.35 5.54 -32.32
CA LEU A 171 7.84 6.89 -32.58
C LEU A 171 8.44 7.06 -33.97
N THR A 172 8.83 5.96 -34.63
CA THR A 172 9.48 5.96 -35.96
C THR A 172 8.53 5.62 -37.09
N ASN A 173 7.27 5.27 -36.78
CA ASN A 173 6.23 4.96 -37.77
C ASN A 173 5.12 6.02 -37.67
#